data_41c4d212c94bcd6f32cfbd0cb8a3785f
#
_entry.id   41c4d212c94bcd6f32cfbd0cb8a3785f
#
_cell.length_a   1.000
_cell.length_b   1.000
_cell.length_c   1.000
_cell.angle_alpha   90.00
_cell.angle_beta   90.00
_cell.angle_gamma   90.00
#
_symmetry.space_group_name_H-M   'P 1'
#
loop_
_entity.id
_entity.type
_entity.pdbx_description
1 polymer ?
#
loop_
_entity_poly.entity_id
_entity_poly.type
_entity_poly.pdbx_seq_one_letter_code
_entity_poly.pdbx_strand_id
1 'polypeptide(L)'
;MTNIQLHTNENEKKRKRRKIIRNSSYALILACSIMLGATLVAVNVKKNTKSSPAVIQTSNQQVSYSCPVANCTVLKDYNAEELQYNDTLKQWEVHKAVDLTTDADAKVFAIANGTVTNIYTNYLEGTVVEISHSNGLTSIYKSLDSDLKVKLGDYVKQGTTIGKVSSSMARELNSGNHLHFELLLNKVYVNPNDYIDFSKK
;
A
#
# COMPACT_ATOMS: atom_id res chain seq x y z
N MET A 1 44.75 -21.93 -39.19
CA MET A 1 43.55 -21.10 -38.87
C MET A 1 42.20 -21.85 -38.97
N THR A 2 42.15 -23.16 -38.90
CA THR A 2 40.92 -23.94 -39.23
C THR A 2 40.22 -24.64 -38.04
N ASN A 3 40.86 -24.81 -36.89
CA ASN A 3 40.22 -25.54 -35.77
C ASN A 3 39.38 -24.64 -34.82
N ILE A 4 39.65 -23.36 -34.75
CA ILE A 4 38.90 -22.43 -33.84
C ILE A 4 37.55 -22.06 -34.46
N GLN A 5 37.44 -21.89 -35.75
CA GLN A 5 36.19 -21.56 -36.45
C GLN A 5 35.17 -22.71 -36.46
N LEU A 6 35.64 -23.96 -36.50
CA LEU A 6 34.76 -25.13 -36.44
C LEU A 6 34.09 -25.30 -35.03
N HIS A 7 34.86 -25.04 -33.97
CA HIS A 7 34.35 -25.15 -32.60
C HIS A 7 33.32 -24.04 -32.23
N THR A 8 33.46 -22.84 -32.75
CA THR A 8 32.50 -21.73 -32.53
C THR A 8 31.19 -22.00 -33.22
N ASN A 9 31.23 -22.57 -34.44
CA ASN A 9 29.99 -22.83 -35.19
C ASN A 9 29.15 -24.00 -34.61
N GLU A 10 29.80 -24.99 -34.04
CA GLU A 10 29.08 -26.09 -33.30
C GLU A 10 28.44 -25.62 -32.03
N ASN A 11 29.10 -24.75 -31.28
CA ASN A 11 28.55 -24.17 -30.04
C ASN A 11 27.37 -23.24 -30.29
N GLU A 12 27.38 -22.46 -31.36
CA GLU A 12 26.23 -21.63 -31.77
C GLU A 12 25.02 -22.49 -32.20
N LYS A 13 25.27 -23.57 -32.99
CA LYS A 13 24.20 -24.53 -33.38
C LYS A 13 23.59 -25.23 -32.17
N LYS A 14 24.38 -25.62 -31.17
CA LYS A 14 23.90 -26.21 -29.92
C LYS A 14 23.08 -25.21 -29.07
N ARG A 15 23.52 -23.94 -29.03
CA ARG A 15 22.76 -22.85 -28.34
C ARG A 15 21.41 -22.56 -29.03
N LYS A 16 21.36 -22.48 -30.35
CA LYS A 16 20.12 -22.27 -31.11
C LYS A 16 19.15 -23.44 -30.92
N ARG A 17 19.64 -24.70 -30.98
CA ARG A 17 18.78 -25.89 -30.73
C ARG A 17 18.22 -25.92 -29.32
N ARG A 18 19.02 -25.60 -28.28
CA ARG A 18 18.52 -25.52 -26.89
C ARG A 18 17.47 -24.42 -26.70
N LYS A 19 17.60 -23.28 -27.37
CA LYS A 19 16.64 -22.18 -27.32
C LYS A 19 15.32 -22.55 -28.00
N ILE A 20 15.35 -23.26 -29.11
CA ILE A 20 14.16 -23.73 -29.83
C ILE A 20 13.41 -24.81 -29.01
N ILE A 21 14.13 -25.76 -28.43
CA ILE A 21 13.52 -26.82 -27.60
C ILE A 21 12.88 -26.21 -26.34
N ARG A 22 13.52 -25.25 -25.70
CA ARG A 22 12.99 -24.57 -24.51
C ARG A 22 11.71 -23.76 -24.81
N ASN A 23 11.70 -23.02 -25.92
CA ASN A 23 10.51 -22.25 -26.34
C ASN A 23 9.34 -23.16 -26.78
N SER A 24 9.65 -24.31 -27.41
CA SER A 24 8.62 -25.31 -27.78
C SER A 24 8.01 -25.98 -26.54
N SER A 25 8.80 -26.25 -25.50
CA SER A 25 8.31 -26.83 -24.25
C SER A 25 7.35 -25.89 -23.52
N TYR A 26 7.60 -24.60 -23.50
CA TYR A 26 6.70 -23.62 -22.89
C TYR A 26 5.38 -23.48 -23.67
N ALA A 27 5.43 -23.54 -25.02
CA ALA A 27 4.24 -23.51 -25.85
C ALA A 27 3.34 -24.75 -25.64
N LEU A 28 3.93 -25.93 -25.43
CA LEU A 28 3.21 -27.17 -25.14
C LEU A 28 2.56 -27.14 -23.74
N ILE A 29 3.25 -26.63 -22.73
CA ILE A 29 2.72 -26.49 -21.36
C ILE A 29 1.55 -25.50 -21.34
N LEU A 30 1.66 -24.38 -22.07
CA LEU A 30 0.59 -23.39 -22.17
C LEU A 30 -0.66 -23.95 -22.86
N ALA A 31 -0.49 -24.73 -23.94
CA ALA A 31 -1.58 -25.36 -24.65
C ALA A 31 -2.31 -26.43 -23.79
N CYS A 32 -1.57 -27.22 -23.01
CA CYS A 32 -2.15 -28.20 -22.08
C CYS A 32 -2.94 -27.56 -20.95
N SER A 33 -2.47 -26.41 -20.41
CA SER A 33 -3.18 -25.71 -19.34
C SER A 33 -4.50 -25.10 -19.79
N ILE A 34 -4.58 -24.63 -21.03
CA ILE A 34 -5.83 -24.12 -21.63
C ILE A 34 -6.83 -25.23 -21.88
N MET A 35 -6.39 -26.41 -22.35
CA MET A 35 -7.26 -27.57 -22.56
C MET A 35 -7.83 -28.16 -21.25
N LEU A 36 -7.02 -28.18 -20.16
CA LEU A 36 -7.49 -28.65 -18.84
C LEU A 36 -8.49 -27.69 -18.19
N GLY A 37 -8.37 -26.38 -18.44
CA GLY A 37 -9.33 -25.38 -17.95
C GLY A 37 -10.69 -25.47 -18.61
N ALA A 38 -10.73 -25.81 -19.89
CA ALA A 38 -12.00 -25.92 -20.67
C ALA A 38 -12.84 -27.15 -20.30
N THR A 39 -12.22 -28.24 -19.85
CA THR A 39 -12.95 -29.48 -19.49
C THR A 39 -13.59 -29.44 -18.10
N LEU A 40 -13.09 -28.60 -17.17
CA LEU A 40 -13.64 -28.44 -15.83
C LEU A 40 -14.90 -27.53 -15.78
N VAL A 41 -15.11 -26.68 -16.79
CA VAL A 41 -16.29 -25.80 -16.88
C VAL A 41 -17.52 -26.53 -17.47
N ALA A 42 -17.31 -27.62 -18.22
CA ALA A 42 -18.42 -28.31 -18.95
C ALA A 42 -19.22 -29.31 -18.10
N VAL A 43 -18.79 -29.67 -16.88
CA VAL A 43 -19.43 -30.78 -16.12
C VAL A 43 -20.43 -30.31 -15.07
N ASN A 44 -20.60 -29.01 -14.84
CA ASN A 44 -21.45 -28.53 -13.73
C ASN A 44 -22.65 -27.66 -14.14
N VAL A 45 -23.22 -27.87 -15.33
CA VAL A 45 -24.53 -27.29 -15.69
C VAL A 45 -25.58 -28.37 -15.66
N LYS A 46 -26.02 -28.78 -14.49
CA LYS A 46 -27.31 -29.47 -14.31
C LYS A 46 -28.28 -28.55 -13.58
N LYS A 47 -29.17 -27.98 -14.38
CA LYS A 47 -30.54 -27.48 -14.08
C LYS A 47 -30.90 -27.40 -12.58
N ASN A 48 -31.11 -26.18 -12.09
CA ASN A 48 -32.30 -25.99 -11.28
C ASN A 48 -32.91 -24.60 -11.53
N THR A 49 -34.19 -24.66 -11.74
CA THR A 49 -35.25 -23.72 -12.03
C THR A 49 -35.25 -22.43 -11.20
N LYS A 50 -35.58 -21.34 -11.93
CA LYS A 50 -36.32 -20.14 -11.48
C LYS A 50 -35.98 -19.58 -10.11
N SER A 51 -35.00 -18.70 -10.06
CA SER A 51 -35.06 -17.53 -9.21
C SER A 51 -34.73 -16.32 -10.08
N SER A 52 -35.59 -15.33 -10.01
CA SER A 52 -35.41 -13.97 -10.56
C SER A 52 -33.96 -13.50 -10.37
N PRO A 53 -33.35 -12.86 -11.36
CA PRO A 53 -32.02 -12.29 -11.12
C PRO A 53 -32.16 -11.29 -9.98
N ALA A 54 -31.59 -11.63 -8.82
CA ALA A 54 -31.32 -10.64 -7.79
C ALA A 54 -30.41 -9.62 -8.47
N VAL A 55 -30.93 -8.44 -8.72
CA VAL A 55 -30.14 -7.26 -9.03
C VAL A 55 -29.16 -7.14 -7.86
N ILE A 56 -27.91 -7.53 -8.08
CA ILE A 56 -26.83 -7.16 -7.19
C ILE A 56 -26.75 -5.65 -7.32
N GLN A 57 -27.47 -4.96 -6.46
CA GLN A 57 -27.20 -3.55 -6.21
C GLN A 57 -25.78 -3.53 -5.65
N THR A 58 -24.82 -3.28 -6.53
CA THR A 58 -23.51 -2.79 -6.12
C THR A 58 -23.81 -1.46 -5.42
N SER A 59 -24.05 -1.53 -4.11
CA SER A 59 -24.07 -0.33 -3.31
C SER A 59 -22.66 0.26 -3.47
N ASN A 60 -22.56 1.33 -4.24
CA ASN A 60 -21.43 2.22 -4.21
C ASN A 60 -21.46 2.82 -2.79
N GLN A 61 -21.01 2.06 -1.78
CA GLN A 61 -20.72 2.61 -0.48
C GLN A 61 -19.54 3.54 -0.71
N GLN A 62 -19.84 4.82 -0.80
CA GLN A 62 -18.83 5.86 -0.77
C GLN A 62 -18.10 5.68 0.56
N VAL A 63 -16.87 5.20 0.49
CA VAL A 63 -16.03 4.99 1.69
C VAL A 63 -15.76 6.38 2.24
N SER A 64 -16.28 6.67 3.43
CA SER A 64 -15.98 7.89 4.17
C SER A 64 -14.75 7.64 5.02
N TYR A 65 -13.76 8.52 4.92
CA TYR A 65 -12.55 8.49 5.73
C TYR A 65 -12.66 9.50 6.87
N SER A 66 -12.23 9.12 8.07
CA SER A 66 -12.23 10.00 9.24
C SER A 66 -10.85 10.57 9.52
N CYS A 67 -10.79 11.73 10.20
CA CYS A 67 -9.52 12.27 10.67
C CYS A 67 -8.83 11.27 11.60
N PRO A 68 -7.50 11.03 11.45
CA PRO A 68 -6.77 10.07 12.27
C PRO A 68 -6.52 10.52 13.70
N VAL A 69 -6.70 11.81 14.03
CA VAL A 69 -6.59 12.38 15.38
C VAL A 69 -7.71 13.35 15.64
N ALA A 70 -8.23 13.38 16.86
CA ALA A 70 -9.23 14.36 17.25
C ALA A 70 -8.59 15.74 17.50
N ASN A 71 -9.33 16.82 17.22
CA ASN A 71 -8.91 18.21 17.48
C ASN A 71 -7.53 18.56 16.91
N CYS A 72 -7.18 18.00 15.75
CA CYS A 72 -5.91 18.27 15.11
C CYS A 72 -5.90 19.61 14.37
N THR A 73 -4.70 20.15 14.18
CA THR A 73 -4.42 21.28 13.31
C THR A 73 -3.34 20.85 12.32
N VAL A 74 -3.50 21.22 11.06
CA VAL A 74 -2.47 20.96 10.05
C VAL A 74 -1.26 21.85 10.37
N LEU A 75 -0.14 21.21 10.70
CA LEU A 75 1.14 21.86 10.96
C LEU A 75 1.92 22.09 9.66
N LYS A 76 1.93 21.06 8.81
CA LYS A 76 2.59 21.09 7.50
C LYS A 76 1.75 20.31 6.52
N ASP A 77 1.45 20.93 5.39
CA ASP A 77 0.55 20.35 4.40
C ASP A 77 1.29 19.51 3.36
N TYR A 78 0.53 18.67 2.66
CA TYR A 78 1.03 17.89 1.54
C TYR A 78 1.46 18.83 0.41
N ASN A 79 2.68 18.64 -0.08
CA ASN A 79 3.17 19.28 -1.29
C ASN A 79 4.20 18.38 -1.99
N ALA A 80 3.79 17.77 -3.11
CA ALA A 80 4.64 16.90 -3.92
C ALA A 80 5.35 17.64 -5.07
N GLU A 81 5.03 18.89 -5.30
CA GLU A 81 5.50 19.66 -6.47
C GLU A 81 6.59 20.68 -6.09
N GLU A 82 6.40 21.35 -4.95
CA GLU A 82 7.32 22.38 -4.48
C GLU A 82 8.16 21.90 -3.30
N LEU A 83 9.43 22.28 -3.29
CA LEU A 83 10.32 21.99 -2.17
C LEU A 83 9.93 22.85 -0.97
N GLN A 84 9.80 22.22 0.18
CA GLN A 84 9.62 22.86 1.49
C GLN A 84 10.88 22.67 2.33
N TYR A 85 11.22 23.65 3.15
CA TYR A 85 12.38 23.55 4.02
C TYR A 85 12.08 22.65 5.20
N ASN A 86 12.91 21.61 5.39
CA ASN A 86 12.90 20.80 6.60
C ASN A 86 13.88 21.40 7.60
N ASP A 87 13.35 22.01 8.66
CA ASP A 87 14.16 22.72 9.66
C ASP A 87 15.00 21.77 10.54
N THR A 88 14.57 20.52 10.69
CA THR A 88 15.34 19.50 11.42
C THR A 88 16.58 19.06 10.62
N LEU A 89 16.36 18.70 9.35
CA LEU A 89 17.41 18.18 8.46
C LEU A 89 18.21 19.29 7.78
N LYS A 90 17.77 20.57 7.87
CA LYS A 90 18.38 21.72 7.21
C LYS A 90 18.51 21.57 5.71
N GLN A 91 17.48 21.00 5.07
CA GLN A 91 17.44 20.75 3.63
C GLN A 91 16.06 21.06 3.03
N TRP A 92 16.04 21.22 1.71
CA TRP A 92 14.82 21.38 0.94
C TRP A 92 14.35 20.03 0.41
N GLU A 93 13.09 19.67 0.62
CA GLU A 93 12.50 18.42 0.17
C GLU A 93 11.00 18.57 -0.10
N VAL A 94 10.41 17.67 -0.90
CA VAL A 94 8.96 17.59 -1.05
C VAL A 94 8.37 16.94 0.19
N HIS A 95 7.16 17.34 0.58
CA HIS A 95 6.43 16.79 1.71
C HIS A 95 5.21 15.98 1.24
N LYS A 96 5.31 14.67 1.23
CA LYS A 96 4.25 13.75 0.74
C LYS A 96 3.34 13.24 1.85
N ALA A 97 3.11 14.06 2.84
CA ALA A 97 2.31 13.78 4.02
C ALA A 97 1.51 15.01 4.44
N VAL A 98 0.62 14.82 5.40
CA VAL A 98 0.06 15.91 6.21
C VAL A 98 0.54 15.70 7.64
N ASP A 99 1.23 16.69 8.19
CA ASP A 99 1.63 16.68 9.60
C ASP A 99 0.51 17.31 10.42
N LEU A 100 0.03 16.55 11.39
CA LEU A 100 -1.07 16.94 12.26
C LEU A 100 -0.55 17.15 13.68
N THR A 101 -0.57 18.41 14.15
CA THR A 101 -0.29 18.71 15.55
C THR A 101 -1.57 18.56 16.39
N THR A 102 -1.41 18.09 17.61
CA THR A 102 -2.49 17.82 18.54
C THR A 102 -1.93 17.82 19.98
N ASP A 103 -2.81 17.57 20.96
CA ASP A 103 -2.38 17.43 22.35
C ASP A 103 -1.34 16.32 22.52
N ALA A 104 -0.44 16.48 23.46
CA ALA A 104 0.52 15.44 23.83
C ALA A 104 -0.23 14.15 24.21
N ASP A 105 0.26 12.99 23.77
CA ASP A 105 -0.36 11.68 23.99
C ASP A 105 -1.75 11.49 23.35
N ALA A 106 -2.15 12.34 22.41
CA ALA A 106 -3.42 12.17 21.70
C ALA A 106 -3.48 10.80 21.00
N LYS A 107 -4.67 10.19 21.06
CA LYS A 107 -4.92 8.90 20.43
C LYS A 107 -4.93 9.05 18.91
N VAL A 108 -4.34 8.08 18.23
CA VAL A 108 -4.36 7.94 16.78
C VAL A 108 -5.34 6.82 16.41
N PHE A 109 -6.16 7.07 15.40
CA PHE A 109 -7.26 6.19 14.99
C PHE A 109 -7.10 5.75 13.53
N ALA A 110 -7.58 4.54 13.23
CA ALA A 110 -7.71 4.06 11.86
C ALA A 110 -8.73 4.92 11.09
N ILE A 111 -8.34 5.46 9.93
CA ILE A 111 -9.20 6.34 9.10
C ILE A 111 -10.38 5.62 8.46
N ALA A 112 -10.29 4.31 8.29
CA ALA A 112 -11.30 3.42 7.68
C ALA A 112 -11.07 1.98 8.13
N ASN A 113 -12.00 1.09 7.78
CA ASN A 113 -11.82 -0.35 7.95
C ASN A 113 -10.63 -0.83 7.13
N GLY A 114 -9.82 -1.72 7.69
CA GLY A 114 -8.64 -2.24 6.99
C GLY A 114 -7.88 -3.30 7.77
N THR A 115 -6.77 -3.74 7.22
CA THR A 115 -5.88 -4.71 7.85
C THR A 115 -4.50 -4.08 8.06
N VAL A 116 -3.92 -4.25 9.23
CA VAL A 116 -2.56 -3.81 9.55
C VAL A 116 -1.58 -4.66 8.75
N THR A 117 -0.91 -4.05 7.78
CA THR A 117 -0.02 -4.74 6.85
C THR A 117 1.45 -4.60 7.18
N ASN A 118 1.82 -3.57 7.98
CA ASN A 118 3.19 -3.37 8.39
C ASN A 118 3.25 -2.64 9.74
N ILE A 119 4.23 -3.00 10.56
CA ILE A 119 4.62 -2.30 11.80
C ILE A 119 6.13 -2.36 11.90
N TYR A 120 6.78 -1.21 12.05
CA TYR A 120 8.22 -1.14 12.29
C TYR A 120 8.58 0.12 13.08
N THR A 121 9.79 0.15 13.60
CA THR A 121 10.37 1.32 14.26
C THR A 121 11.76 1.56 13.72
N ASN A 122 12.05 2.78 13.34
CA ASN A 122 13.39 3.23 13.01
C ASN A 122 13.65 4.66 13.51
N TYR A 123 14.90 5.08 13.51
CA TYR A 123 15.30 6.37 14.05
C TYR A 123 14.70 7.57 13.30
N LEU A 124 14.59 7.49 11.95
CA LEU A 124 14.16 8.63 11.15
C LEU A 124 12.64 8.83 11.18
N GLU A 125 11.87 7.75 11.22
CA GLU A 125 10.41 7.78 11.08
C GLU A 125 9.65 7.52 12.40
N GLY A 126 10.39 7.15 13.47
CA GLY A 126 9.80 6.73 14.73
C GLY A 126 9.10 5.37 14.60
N THR A 127 8.04 5.13 15.36
CA THR A 127 7.19 3.96 15.22
C THR A 127 6.15 4.21 14.13
N VAL A 128 6.00 3.24 13.23
CA VAL A 128 5.17 3.31 12.03
C VAL A 128 4.16 2.17 12.00
N VAL A 129 2.93 2.49 11.63
CA VAL A 129 1.87 1.52 11.33
C VAL A 129 1.32 1.79 9.93
N GLU A 130 1.20 0.74 9.12
CA GLU A 130 0.56 0.81 7.80
C GLU A 130 -0.72 -0.04 7.81
N ILE A 131 -1.81 0.53 7.29
CA ILE A 131 -3.11 -0.15 7.19
C ILE A 131 -3.55 -0.14 5.74
N SER A 132 -3.78 -1.34 5.18
CA SER A 132 -4.37 -1.51 3.86
C SER A 132 -5.89 -1.50 3.95
N HIS A 133 -6.52 -0.64 3.15
CA HIS A 133 -7.95 -0.48 3.05
C HIS A 133 -8.51 -1.09 1.76
N SER A 134 -9.82 -1.07 1.59
CA SER A 134 -10.45 -1.37 0.30
C SER A 134 -10.00 -0.37 -0.78
N ASN A 135 -10.24 -0.72 -2.04
CA ASN A 135 -9.95 0.14 -3.20
C ASN A 135 -8.47 0.52 -3.40
N GLY A 136 -7.53 -0.29 -2.86
CA GLY A 136 -6.10 -0.08 -3.04
C GLY A 136 -5.50 1.09 -2.25
N LEU A 137 -6.25 1.67 -1.31
CA LEU A 137 -5.76 2.71 -0.42
C LEU A 137 -4.96 2.10 0.73
N THR A 138 -3.84 2.73 1.09
CA THR A 138 -3.03 2.41 2.26
C THR A 138 -2.78 3.68 3.05
N SER A 139 -3.08 3.67 4.34
CA SER A 139 -2.73 4.76 5.25
C SER A 139 -1.48 4.40 6.04
N ILE A 140 -0.58 5.38 6.20
CA ILE A 140 0.68 5.23 6.92
C ILE A 140 0.70 6.28 8.03
N TYR A 141 0.92 5.81 9.24
CA TYR A 141 0.94 6.60 10.47
C TYR A 141 2.35 6.55 11.04
N LYS A 142 3.07 7.66 11.05
CA LYS A 142 4.43 7.78 11.57
C LYS A 142 4.50 8.70 12.79
N SER A 143 5.62 8.70 13.49
CA SER A 143 5.80 9.43 14.75
C SER A 143 4.86 8.94 15.86
N LEU A 144 4.60 7.63 15.90
CA LEU A 144 3.79 7.01 16.94
C LEU A 144 4.63 6.67 18.18
N ASP A 145 3.98 6.61 19.34
CA ASP A 145 4.53 5.98 20.54
C ASP A 145 4.74 4.48 20.32
N SER A 146 5.70 3.89 21.02
CA SER A 146 5.98 2.45 20.95
C SER A 146 4.87 1.57 21.54
N ASP A 147 3.99 2.12 22.41
CA ASP A 147 2.83 1.40 22.99
C ASP A 147 1.66 1.36 22.01
N LEU A 148 1.80 0.55 20.98
CA LEU A 148 0.76 0.34 19.97
C LEU A 148 -0.41 -0.48 20.54
N LYS A 149 -1.61 -0.24 20.03
CA LYS A 149 -2.85 -0.95 20.40
C LYS A 149 -3.27 -1.99 19.34
N VAL A 150 -2.46 -2.16 18.31
CA VAL A 150 -2.68 -3.09 17.20
C VAL A 150 -1.42 -3.90 16.92
N LYS A 151 -1.58 -5.03 16.24
CA LYS A 151 -0.51 -5.94 15.82
C LYS A 151 -0.58 -6.16 14.31
N LEU A 152 0.51 -6.61 13.74
CA LEU A 152 0.57 -7.04 12.34
C LEU A 152 -0.49 -8.11 12.06
N GLY A 153 -1.28 -7.91 11.00
CA GLY A 153 -2.36 -8.79 10.59
C GLY A 153 -3.73 -8.48 11.23
N ASP A 154 -3.81 -7.59 12.21
CA ASP A 154 -5.09 -7.24 12.84
C ASP A 154 -6.02 -6.56 11.82
N TYR A 155 -7.29 -6.96 11.83
CA TYR A 155 -8.36 -6.22 11.16
C TYR A 155 -8.89 -5.13 12.09
N VAL A 156 -8.87 -3.89 11.63
CA VAL A 156 -9.35 -2.73 12.37
C VAL A 156 -10.58 -2.13 11.70
N LYS A 157 -11.48 -1.58 12.51
CA LYS A 157 -12.59 -0.76 12.03
C LYS A 157 -12.19 0.71 12.04
N GLN A 158 -12.87 1.53 11.25
CA GLN A 158 -12.76 2.98 11.33
C GLN A 158 -12.94 3.45 12.78
N GLY A 159 -12.05 4.35 13.24
CA GLY A 159 -12.08 4.85 14.61
C GLY A 159 -11.42 3.91 15.65
N THR A 160 -10.92 2.74 15.26
CA THR A 160 -10.13 1.90 16.16
C THR A 160 -8.85 2.62 16.57
N THR A 161 -8.56 2.71 17.86
CA THR A 161 -7.29 3.28 18.36
C THR A 161 -6.14 2.38 17.96
N ILE A 162 -5.13 2.93 17.27
CA ILE A 162 -3.93 2.21 16.84
C ILE A 162 -2.70 2.52 17.70
N GLY A 163 -2.66 3.70 18.32
CA GLY A 163 -1.57 4.15 19.16
C GLY A 163 -1.80 5.56 19.68
N LYS A 164 -0.71 6.26 19.95
CA LYS A 164 -0.68 7.68 20.35
C LYS A 164 0.35 8.42 19.53
N VAL A 165 0.18 9.73 19.40
CA VAL A 165 1.21 10.61 18.83
C VAL A 165 2.44 10.65 19.73
N SER A 166 3.60 10.91 19.11
CA SER A 166 4.85 11.14 19.83
C SER A 166 5.73 12.15 19.08
N SER A 167 6.93 12.41 19.62
CA SER A 167 8.01 13.15 18.95
C SER A 167 9.16 12.20 18.55
N SER A 168 8.86 10.93 18.29
CA SER A 168 9.88 9.90 18.03
C SER A 168 10.50 9.97 16.63
N MET A 169 9.92 10.74 15.72
CA MET A 169 10.39 10.91 14.34
C MET A 169 11.54 11.89 14.27
N ALA A 170 12.80 11.38 14.23
CA ALA A 170 13.99 12.25 14.23
C ALA A 170 14.10 13.12 12.99
N ARG A 171 13.50 12.73 11.86
CA ARG A 171 13.45 13.55 10.63
C ARG A 171 12.73 14.87 10.81
N GLU A 172 11.79 14.94 11.76
CA GLU A 172 10.93 16.11 12.03
C GLU A 172 10.90 16.45 13.53
N LEU A 173 12.02 16.22 14.21
CA LEU A 173 12.15 16.43 15.67
C LEU A 173 11.77 17.85 16.10
N ASN A 174 12.07 18.85 15.29
CA ASN A 174 11.73 20.25 15.57
C ASN A 174 10.23 20.54 15.48
N SER A 175 9.44 19.64 14.90
CA SER A 175 7.96 19.73 14.84
C SER A 175 7.28 19.35 16.16
N GLY A 176 8.04 18.78 17.12
CA GLY A 176 7.48 18.33 18.40
C GLY A 176 6.55 17.12 18.26
N ASN A 177 5.57 17.00 19.15
CA ASN A 177 4.57 15.95 19.08
C ASN A 177 3.61 16.20 17.91
N HIS A 178 3.61 15.30 16.94
CA HIS A 178 2.75 15.35 15.77
C HIS A 178 2.52 13.95 15.19
N LEU A 179 1.48 13.81 14.40
CA LEU A 179 1.29 12.66 13.53
C LEU A 179 1.72 13.04 12.12
N HIS A 180 2.72 12.36 11.57
CA HIS A 180 3.05 12.41 10.15
C HIS A 180 2.21 11.37 9.42
N PHE A 181 1.27 11.84 8.60
CA PHE A 181 0.24 11.02 7.98
C PHE A 181 0.35 11.01 6.47
N GLU A 182 0.50 9.81 5.89
CA GLU A 182 0.62 9.60 4.45
C GLU A 182 -0.52 8.72 3.92
N LEU A 183 -0.92 8.95 2.68
CA LEU A 183 -1.81 8.06 1.92
C LEU A 183 -1.15 7.59 0.62
N LEU A 184 -1.35 6.31 0.31
CA LEU A 184 -1.00 5.74 -0.98
C LEU A 184 -2.23 5.14 -1.64
N LEU A 185 -2.43 5.43 -2.92
CA LEU A 185 -3.39 4.73 -3.77
C LEU A 185 -2.59 3.86 -4.75
N ASN A 186 -2.80 2.54 -4.70
CA ASN A 186 -2.07 1.58 -5.53
C ASN A 186 -0.53 1.77 -5.45
N LYS A 187 -0.01 2.02 -4.24
CA LYS A 187 1.41 2.26 -3.92
C LYS A 187 1.99 3.59 -4.42
N VAL A 188 1.15 4.50 -4.87
CA VAL A 188 1.56 5.87 -5.27
C VAL A 188 1.07 6.86 -4.22
N TYR A 189 1.94 7.77 -3.75
CA TYR A 189 1.54 8.81 -2.82
C TYR A 189 0.46 9.71 -3.41
N VAL A 190 -0.59 9.96 -2.64
CA VAL A 190 -1.70 10.86 -3.00
C VAL A 190 -1.89 11.89 -1.89
N ASN A 191 -2.50 13.02 -2.24
CA ASN A 191 -2.77 14.08 -1.27
C ASN A 191 -3.85 13.63 -0.27
N PRO A 192 -3.56 13.53 1.04
CA PRO A 192 -4.55 13.15 2.04
C PRO A 192 -5.78 14.07 2.10
N ASN A 193 -5.63 15.36 1.73
CA ASN A 193 -6.74 16.32 1.71
C ASN A 193 -7.82 15.99 0.67
N ASP A 194 -7.50 15.19 -0.36
CA ASP A 194 -8.50 14.74 -1.35
C ASP A 194 -9.46 13.68 -0.76
N TYR A 195 -9.11 13.11 0.40
CA TYR A 195 -9.83 12.01 1.05
C TYR A 195 -10.40 12.40 2.40
N ILE A 196 -9.72 13.25 3.15
CA ILE A 196 -10.02 13.60 4.54
C ILE A 196 -10.10 15.11 4.69
N ASP A 197 -11.18 15.59 5.28
CA ASP A 197 -11.34 16.99 5.67
C ASP A 197 -10.78 17.18 7.09
N PHE A 198 -9.57 17.71 7.20
CA PHE A 198 -8.90 17.97 8.47
C PHE A 198 -9.43 19.23 9.19
N SER A 199 -10.32 20.01 8.57
CA SER A 199 -10.93 21.20 9.19
C SER A 199 -12.12 20.86 10.09
N LYS A 200 -12.68 19.66 9.97
CA LYS A 200 -13.81 19.19 10.81
C LYS A 200 -13.32 18.76 12.17
N LYS A 201 -13.82 19.45 13.19
CA LYS A 201 -13.64 19.16 14.62
C LYS A 201 -14.68 18.20 15.12
#